data_23a9fe62f7a16fd83b5ff22d319276ee
#
_entry.id   23a9fe62f7a16fd83b5ff22d319276ee
#
_cell.length_a   1.000
_cell.length_b   1.000
_cell.length_c   1.000
_cell.angle_alpha   90.00
_cell.angle_beta   90.00
_cell.angle_gamma   90.00
#
_symmetry.space_group_name_H-M   'P 1'
#
loop_
_entity.id
_entity.type
_entity.pdbx_description
1 polymer ?
#
loop_
_entity_poly.entity_id
_entity_poly.type
_entity_poly.pdbx_seq_one_letter_code
_entity_poly.pdbx_strand_id
1 'polypeptide(L)'
;MNSFTQKTQKDLRMTHKDKDLEIIYNDIFGDAVEYMRDYEVQAVAATYMAIAMRLYKTHLDDDEYQSMIQTVMDTEVKPYKGTKLH
;
A
#
# COMPACT_ATOMS: atom_id res chain seq x y z
N MET A 1 14.20 1.25 -2.01
CA MET A 1 14.25 1.28 -2.20
C MET A 1 14.10 1.43 -1.82
N ASN A 2 13.57 1.41 -1.60
CA ASN A 2 13.32 1.25 -1.52
C ASN A 2 12.98 1.07 -0.92
N SER A 3 12.81 1.34 -0.47
CA SER A 3 12.46 0.87 -0.13
C SER A 3 11.86 0.04 -0.38
N PHE A 4 11.20 0.25 -0.72
CA PHE A 4 10.60 -0.92 -1.07
C PHE A 4 11.34 -1.56 -2.08
N THR A 5 11.81 -1.51 -2.15
CA THR A 5 12.62 -2.00 -2.78
C THR A 5 13.73 -1.69 -2.88
N GLN A 6 14.19 -1.51 -2.49
CA GLN A 6 15.25 -1.55 -2.50
C GLN A 6 15.91 -1.84 -2.74
N LYS A 7 16.51 -2.18 -2.98
CA LYS A 7 17.15 -2.66 -3.24
C LYS A 7 17.93 -3.00 -3.34
N THR A 8 18.18 -3.42 -3.42
CA THR A 8 18.86 -3.99 -3.56
C THR A 8 19.31 -4.73 -3.67
N GLN A 9 19.47 -5.03 -3.73
CA GLN A 9 19.79 -5.77 -3.89
C GLN A 9 19.88 -6.38 -4.26
N LYS A 10 19.74 -6.46 -4.62
CA LYS A 10 19.55 -7.00 -4.95
C LYS A 10 19.48 -7.65 -5.46
N ASP A 11 19.52 -7.79 -5.81
CA ASP A 11 19.23 -8.42 -6.21
C ASP A 11 18.68 -9.14 -6.49
N LEU A 12 18.70 -9.37 -6.89
CA LEU A 12 18.03 -10.16 -6.94
C LEU A 12 17.46 -10.56 -6.17
N ARG A 13 17.65 -10.76 -5.73
CA ARG A 13 17.18 -11.01 -4.78
C ARG A 13 15.92 -10.66 -4.39
N MET A 14 15.53 -9.95 -4.62
CA MET A 14 14.42 -9.52 -4.29
C MET A 14 13.31 -10.13 -4.85
N THR A 15 13.45 -10.82 -5.67
CA THR A 15 12.42 -11.43 -6.37
C THR A 15 11.37 -12.08 -5.53
N HIS A 16 11.76 -12.77 -4.46
CA HIS A 16 10.81 -13.42 -3.60
C HIS A 16 9.84 -12.45 -2.98
N LYS A 17 10.39 -11.37 -2.46
CA LYS A 17 9.61 -10.35 -1.84
C LYS A 17 8.71 -9.63 -2.83
N ASP A 18 9.22 -9.39 -4.02
CA ASP A 18 8.43 -8.73 -5.05
C ASP A 18 7.23 -9.57 -5.43
N LYS A 19 7.39 -10.87 -5.48
CA LYS A 19 6.30 -11.76 -5.76
C LYS A 19 5.24 -11.73 -4.68
N ASP A 20 5.68 -11.70 -3.45
CA ASP A 20 4.75 -11.61 -2.32
C ASP A 20 3.97 -10.33 -2.37
N LEU A 21 4.62 -9.22 -2.67
CA LEU A 21 3.94 -7.93 -2.78
C LEU A 21 2.91 -7.94 -3.89
N GLU A 22 3.23 -8.59 -4.99
CA GLU A 22 2.32 -8.66 -6.11
C GLU A 22 1.08 -9.45 -5.73
N ILE A 23 1.25 -10.58 -5.05
CA ILE A 23 0.13 -11.40 -4.62
C ILE A 23 -0.77 -10.62 -3.66
N ILE A 24 -0.15 -9.99 -2.67
CA ILE A 24 -0.89 -9.22 -1.68
C ILE A 24 -1.65 -8.08 -2.35
N TYR A 25 -0.97 -7.37 -3.25
CA TYR A 25 -1.59 -6.24 -3.91
C TYR A 25 -2.80 -6.69 -4.72
N ASN A 26 -2.64 -7.76 -5.48
CA ASN A 26 -3.73 -8.23 -6.33
C ASN A 26 -4.92 -8.68 -5.51
N ASP A 27 -4.68 -9.35 -4.40
CA ASP A 27 -5.76 -9.79 -3.54
C ASP A 27 -6.51 -8.62 -2.92
N ILE A 28 -5.76 -7.68 -2.36
CA ILE A 28 -6.39 -6.54 -1.70
C ILE A 28 -7.08 -5.64 -2.73
N PHE A 29 -6.45 -5.43 -3.86
CA PHE A 29 -7.07 -4.61 -4.89
C PHE A 29 -8.37 -5.23 -5.40
N GLY A 30 -8.37 -6.55 -5.55
CA GLY A 30 -9.59 -7.25 -5.94
C GLY A 30 -10.72 -7.05 -4.93
N ASP A 31 -10.37 -7.12 -3.65
CA ASP A 31 -11.37 -6.86 -2.60
C ASP A 31 -11.86 -5.41 -2.66
N ALA A 32 -10.93 -4.48 -2.88
CA ALA A 32 -11.31 -3.07 -2.96
C ALA A 32 -12.30 -2.83 -4.09
N VAL A 33 -12.04 -3.44 -5.25
CA VAL A 33 -12.94 -3.30 -6.39
C VAL A 33 -14.33 -3.83 -6.06
N GLU A 34 -14.40 -4.95 -5.36
CA GLU A 34 -15.67 -5.50 -4.95
C GLU A 34 -16.44 -4.55 -4.04
N TYR A 35 -15.74 -3.97 -3.07
CA TYR A 35 -16.38 -3.02 -2.16
C TYR A 35 -16.87 -1.80 -2.90
N MET A 36 -16.15 -1.35 -3.93
CA MET A 36 -16.51 -0.15 -4.65
C MET A 36 -17.76 -0.31 -5.51
N ARG A 37 -18.24 -1.52 -5.65
CA ARG A 37 -19.54 -1.72 -6.30
C ARG A 37 -20.69 -1.23 -5.45
N ASP A 38 -20.56 -1.37 -4.13
CA ASP A 38 -21.65 -1.07 -3.22
C ASP A 38 -21.41 0.13 -2.33
N TYR A 39 -20.16 0.57 -2.21
CA TYR A 39 -19.80 1.63 -1.28
C TYR A 39 -19.00 2.69 -1.99
N GLU A 40 -19.00 3.88 -1.44
CA GLU A 40 -18.27 5.00 -2.04
C GLU A 40 -16.77 4.74 -1.99
N VAL A 41 -16.09 5.14 -3.05
CA VAL A 41 -14.65 4.97 -3.15
C VAL A 41 -13.93 5.58 -1.97
N GLN A 42 -14.36 6.77 -1.55
CA GLN A 42 -13.70 7.44 -0.44
C GLN A 42 -13.82 6.66 0.86
N ALA A 43 -14.97 6.04 1.08
CA ALA A 43 -15.16 5.23 2.27
C ALA A 43 -14.26 3.99 2.24
N VAL A 44 -14.16 3.37 1.07
CA VAL A 44 -13.29 2.19 0.92
C VAL A 44 -11.84 2.59 1.13
N ALA A 45 -11.40 3.67 0.49
CA ALA A 45 -10.02 4.12 0.62
C ALA A 45 -9.69 4.49 2.06
N ALA A 46 -10.59 5.20 2.73
CA ALA A 46 -10.36 5.60 4.12
C ALA A 46 -10.22 4.38 5.02
N THR A 47 -11.01 3.35 4.76
CA THR A 47 -10.94 2.13 5.54
C THR A 47 -9.59 1.43 5.37
N TYR A 48 -9.13 1.32 4.12
CA TYR A 48 -7.81 0.72 3.88
C TYR A 48 -6.70 1.53 4.52
N MET A 49 -6.80 2.85 4.44
CA MET A 49 -5.80 3.71 5.06
C MET A 49 -5.79 3.51 6.58
N ALA A 50 -6.97 3.44 7.19
CA ALA A 50 -7.06 3.25 8.63
C ALA A 50 -6.43 1.92 9.05
N ILE A 51 -6.69 0.86 8.29
CA ILE A 51 -6.12 -0.43 8.58
C ILE A 51 -4.60 -0.39 8.46
N ALA A 52 -4.11 0.21 7.38
CA ALA A 52 -2.67 0.29 7.15
C ALA A 52 -1.97 1.07 8.25
N MET A 53 -2.54 2.20 8.64
CA MET A 53 -1.96 3.02 9.71
C MET A 53 -1.94 2.26 11.03
N ARG A 54 -2.99 1.52 11.28
CA ARG A 54 -3.05 0.75 12.52
C ARG A 54 -2.02 -0.37 12.55
N LEU A 55 -1.79 -1.01 11.41
CA LEU A 55 -0.75 -2.04 11.32
C LEU A 55 0.63 -1.43 11.57
N TYR A 56 0.91 -0.30 10.96
CA TYR A 56 2.18 0.37 11.20
C TYR A 56 2.33 0.73 12.68
N LYS A 57 1.29 1.31 13.27
CA LYS A 57 1.35 1.75 14.66
C LYS A 57 1.53 0.58 15.60
N THR A 58 1.01 -0.57 15.24
CA THR A 58 1.13 -1.77 16.06
C THR A 58 2.55 -2.33 16.06
N HIS A 59 3.25 -2.21 14.93
CA HIS A 59 4.53 -2.88 14.74
C HIS A 59 5.76 -1.98 14.78
N LEU A 60 5.58 -0.67 14.70
CA LEU A 60 6.68 0.28 14.70
C LEU A 60 6.66 1.10 15.98
N ASP A 61 7.85 1.51 16.44
CA ASP A 61 7.87 2.46 17.55
C ASP A 61 7.43 3.85 17.04
N ASP A 62 7.29 4.79 17.95
CA ASP A 62 6.73 6.09 17.60
C ASP A 62 7.56 6.82 16.55
N ASP A 63 8.86 6.78 16.67
CA ASP A 63 9.72 7.47 15.69
C ASP A 63 9.66 6.80 14.34
N GLU A 64 9.67 5.48 14.33
CA GLU A 64 9.56 4.72 13.09
C GLU A 64 8.20 4.96 12.43
N TYR A 65 7.15 5.02 13.23
CA TYR A 65 5.82 5.26 12.70
C TYR A 65 5.73 6.63 12.05
N GLN A 66 6.23 7.66 12.74
CA GLN A 66 6.21 9.01 12.17
C GLN A 66 7.01 9.09 10.88
N SER A 67 8.16 8.44 10.87
CA SER A 67 9.00 8.43 9.68
C SER A 67 8.30 7.72 8.52
N MET A 68 7.64 6.61 8.79
CA MET A 68 6.92 5.86 7.76
C MET A 68 5.77 6.68 7.21
N ILE A 69 4.99 7.31 8.08
CA ILE A 69 3.87 8.14 7.62
C ILE A 69 4.38 9.29 6.76
N GLN A 70 5.49 9.90 7.16
CA GLN A 70 6.06 10.98 6.36
C GLN A 70 6.48 10.48 4.98
N THR A 71 7.10 9.30 4.93
CA THR A 71 7.51 8.71 3.67
C THR A 71 6.30 8.46 2.77
N VAL A 72 5.23 7.93 3.35
CA VAL A 72 4.00 7.69 2.59
C VAL A 72 3.44 9.00 2.04
N MET A 73 3.41 10.04 2.87
CA MET A 73 2.89 11.32 2.44
C MET A 73 3.71 11.94 1.33
N ASP A 74 5.01 11.70 1.34
CA ASP A 74 5.91 12.26 0.34
C ASP A 74 5.99 11.44 -0.94
N THR A 75 5.43 10.25 -0.93
CA THR A 75 5.48 9.37 -2.09
C THR A 75 4.49 9.84 -3.14
N GLU A 76 4.98 9.98 -4.36
CA GLU A 76 4.10 10.36 -5.46
C GLU A 76 3.30 9.14 -5.90
N VAL A 77 1.99 9.31 -6.03
CA VAL A 77 1.11 8.24 -6.47
C VAL A 77 0.33 8.71 -7.68
N LYS A 78 0.30 7.88 -8.70
CA LYS A 78 -0.44 8.20 -9.91
C LYS A 78 -1.78 7.50 -9.90
N PRO A 79 -2.83 8.19 -10.34
CA PRO A 79 -4.14 7.55 -10.38
C PRO A 79 -4.16 6.43 -11.42
N TYR A 80 -5.08 5.52 -11.26
CA TYR A 80 -5.27 4.46 -12.24
C TYR A 80 -5.73 5.08 -13.55
N LYS A 81 -5.13 4.61 -14.63
CA LYS A 81 -5.32 5.23 -15.91
C LYS A 81 -6.66 4.84 -16.52
N GLY A 82 -7.39 5.83 -17.00
CA GLY A 82 -8.62 5.56 -17.72
C GLY A 82 -9.69 4.87 -16.92
N THR A 83 -9.56 4.84 -15.62
CA THR A 83 -10.49 4.11 -14.78
C THR A 83 -11.34 5.03 -13.95
N LYS A 84 -12.62 4.79 -13.95
CA LYS A 84 -13.53 5.48 -13.07
C LYS A 84 -13.95 4.51 -12.01
N LEU A 85 -13.43 4.66 -10.84
CA LEU A 85 -13.67 3.72 -9.76
C LEU A 85 -14.86 4.10 -8.90
N HIS A 86 -15.65 5.02 -9.36
CA HIS A 86 -16.80 5.46 -8.56
C HIS A 86 -17.95 5.86 -9.42
#